data_a69c305f8d1775ecf377034d7cc3f9fa
#
_entry.id   a69c305f8d1775ecf377034d7cc3f9fa
#
_cell.length_a   1.000
_cell.length_b   1.000
_cell.length_c   1.000
_cell.angle_alpha   90.00
_cell.angle_beta   90.00
_cell.angle_gamma   90.00
#
_symmetry.space_group_name_H-M   'P 1'
#
loop_
_entity.id
_entity.type
_entity.pdbx_description
1 polymer ?
#
loop_
_entity_poly.entity_id
_entity_poly.type
_entity_poly.pdbx_seq_one_letter_code
_entity_poly.pdbx_strand_id
1 'polypeptide(L)'
;IGAARVGYINGQYVLCPTISELKDSQLNLVVAGTESAVLMVESEAQELSEDVMLGAVVFGHEQMRAAINAINELVEVAGKPEWDWQPPAKDEVLIARVSELAEAELRDAYKLTQKQLRMQKVGELRKRVIEAVSQAAASPLSPNEINHVKNIFFDMEAKIVRNQILDGEPRIDGRDTRTVRPIAIRHGVLPRTHGSSLFTRGETQALVVATLGTGRDEQIIDALQGESRDRFMLHYNMPPYATGEAGRVGTPKRREIGH
;
A
#
# COMPACT_ATOMS: atom_id res chain seq x y z
N ILE A 1 -13.84 -4.52 14.88
CA ILE A 1 -13.86 -3.78 13.60
C ILE A 1 -15.26 -3.88 13.03
N GLY A 2 -15.84 -2.74 12.65
CA GLY A 2 -17.11 -2.64 11.92
C GLY A 2 -16.89 -2.18 10.49
N ALA A 3 -17.94 -2.29 9.67
CA ALA A 3 -17.95 -1.78 8.30
C ALA A 3 -19.36 -1.29 7.93
N ALA A 4 -19.43 -0.36 6.99
CA ALA A 4 -20.69 0.10 6.41
C ALA A 4 -20.52 0.33 4.90
N ARG A 5 -21.55 0.02 4.13
CA ARG A 5 -21.66 0.46 2.73
C ARG A 5 -22.52 1.72 2.68
N VAL A 6 -22.06 2.72 1.95
CA VAL A 6 -22.73 4.01 1.79
C VAL A 6 -23.00 4.30 0.33
N GLY A 7 -24.23 4.58 -0.01
CA GLY A 7 -24.65 5.17 -1.28
C GLY A 7 -24.88 6.66 -1.18
N TYR A 8 -25.01 7.32 -2.34
CA TYR A 8 -25.41 8.72 -2.44
C TYR A 8 -26.49 8.86 -3.51
N ILE A 9 -27.74 9.08 -3.09
CA ILE A 9 -28.92 9.08 -3.95
C ILE A 9 -29.71 10.36 -3.69
N ASN A 10 -30.02 11.11 -4.72
CA ASN A 10 -30.79 12.35 -4.62
C ASN A 10 -30.27 13.35 -3.57
N GLY A 11 -28.94 13.46 -3.46
CA GLY A 11 -28.30 14.36 -2.51
C GLY A 11 -28.25 13.88 -1.07
N GLN A 12 -28.58 12.60 -0.80
CA GLN A 12 -28.60 12.02 0.55
C GLN A 12 -27.73 10.78 0.65
N TYR A 13 -27.08 10.60 1.80
CA TYR A 13 -26.36 9.36 2.12
C TYR A 13 -27.36 8.27 2.50
N VAL A 14 -27.17 7.08 1.92
CA VAL A 14 -27.98 5.89 2.16
C VAL A 14 -27.11 4.81 2.76
N LEU A 15 -27.47 4.34 3.95
CA LEU A 15 -26.77 3.24 4.61
C LEU A 15 -27.19 1.91 4.00
N CYS A 16 -26.20 1.07 3.67
CA CYS A 16 -26.39 -0.28 3.13
C CYS A 16 -27.40 -0.33 1.97
N PRO A 17 -27.20 0.48 0.92
CA PRO A 17 -28.12 0.49 -0.21
C PRO A 17 -28.26 -0.92 -0.80
N THR A 18 -29.47 -1.25 -1.19
CA THR A 18 -29.78 -2.50 -1.91
C THR A 18 -29.16 -2.50 -3.30
N ILE A 19 -29.05 -3.68 -3.93
CA ILE A 19 -28.53 -3.80 -5.31
C ILE A 19 -29.34 -2.94 -6.30
N SER A 20 -30.65 -2.79 -6.07
CA SER A 20 -31.50 -1.93 -6.88
C SER A 20 -31.20 -0.46 -6.70
N GLU A 21 -31.04 -0.02 -5.46
CA GLU A 21 -30.70 1.37 -5.12
C GLU A 21 -29.30 1.77 -5.58
N LEU A 22 -28.34 0.82 -5.59
CA LEU A 22 -26.99 1.08 -6.09
C LEU A 22 -26.97 1.45 -7.59
N LYS A 23 -27.97 1.04 -8.37
CA LYS A 23 -28.05 1.41 -9.80
C LYS A 23 -28.32 2.90 -9.99
N ASP A 24 -29.02 3.51 -9.06
CA ASP A 24 -29.38 4.94 -9.07
C ASP A 24 -28.41 5.77 -8.19
N SER A 25 -27.45 5.12 -7.53
CA SER A 25 -26.51 5.77 -6.65
C SER A 25 -25.31 6.34 -7.40
N GLN A 26 -24.93 7.57 -7.07
CA GLN A 26 -23.71 8.21 -7.55
C GLN A 26 -22.46 7.79 -6.77
N LEU A 27 -22.62 7.00 -5.71
CA LEU A 27 -21.56 6.53 -4.84
C LEU A 27 -21.81 5.07 -4.43
N ASN A 28 -20.77 4.28 -4.50
CA ASN A 28 -20.70 2.97 -3.87
C ASN A 28 -19.42 2.95 -3.01
N LEU A 29 -19.58 3.27 -1.74
CA LEU A 29 -18.48 3.39 -0.78
C LEU A 29 -18.57 2.28 0.26
N VAL A 30 -17.45 1.62 0.55
CA VAL A 30 -17.28 0.77 1.73
C VAL A 30 -16.28 1.44 2.66
N VAL A 31 -16.67 1.65 3.91
CA VAL A 31 -15.79 2.13 4.96
C VAL A 31 -15.73 1.10 6.08
N ALA A 32 -14.54 0.81 6.56
CA ALA A 32 -14.31 -0.08 7.69
C ALA A 32 -13.34 0.55 8.69
N GLY A 33 -13.53 0.23 9.97
CA GLY A 33 -12.70 0.84 11.01
C GLY A 33 -12.96 0.29 12.41
N THR A 34 -12.29 0.93 13.35
CA THR A 34 -12.54 0.77 14.78
C THR A 34 -13.52 1.85 15.26
N GLU A 35 -13.85 1.82 16.52
CA GLU A 35 -14.68 2.87 17.13
C GLU A 35 -14.09 4.27 16.95
N SER A 36 -12.77 4.40 17.01
CA SER A 36 -12.05 5.68 17.05
C SER A 36 -11.40 6.07 15.72
N ALA A 37 -11.28 5.15 14.75
CA ALA A 37 -10.52 5.40 13.52
C ALA A 37 -11.05 4.62 12.32
N VAL A 38 -11.00 5.28 11.15
CA VAL A 38 -11.19 4.64 9.84
C VAL A 38 -9.90 3.92 9.46
N LEU A 39 -10.00 2.67 9.05
CA LEU A 39 -8.89 1.82 8.63
C LEU A 39 -8.89 1.55 7.12
N MET A 40 -10.06 1.50 6.50
CA MET A 40 -10.21 1.18 5.09
C MET A 40 -11.34 2.00 4.47
N VAL A 41 -11.07 2.52 3.29
CA VAL A 41 -12.04 3.17 2.41
C VAL A 41 -11.84 2.66 1.00
N GLU A 42 -12.91 2.19 0.37
CA GLU A 42 -12.92 1.77 -1.03
C GLU A 42 -14.18 2.31 -1.69
N SER A 43 -14.04 2.99 -2.84
CA SER A 43 -15.20 3.64 -3.45
C SER A 43 -15.13 3.69 -4.97
N GLU A 44 -16.32 3.65 -5.58
CA GLU A 44 -16.60 4.07 -6.94
C GLU A 44 -17.55 5.25 -6.87
N ALA A 45 -17.21 6.37 -7.53
CA ALA A 45 -18.00 7.59 -7.47
C ALA A 45 -18.14 8.23 -8.86
N GLN A 46 -19.28 8.89 -9.10
CA GLN A 46 -19.59 9.64 -10.30
C GLN A 46 -19.25 11.12 -10.10
N GLU A 47 -17.94 11.45 -10.09
CA GLU A 47 -17.42 12.84 -10.01
C GLU A 47 -18.00 13.68 -8.86
N LEU A 48 -18.24 13.07 -7.70
CA LEU A 48 -18.71 13.77 -6.52
C LEU A 48 -17.62 14.69 -5.95
N SER A 49 -18.03 15.80 -5.31
CA SER A 49 -17.10 16.71 -4.66
C SER A 49 -16.39 16.08 -3.47
N GLU A 50 -15.20 16.60 -3.12
CA GLU A 50 -14.44 16.14 -1.96
C GLU A 50 -15.24 16.24 -0.66
N ASP A 51 -16.05 17.29 -0.48
CA ASP A 51 -16.90 17.47 0.69
C ASP A 51 -17.96 16.37 0.81
N VAL A 52 -18.59 15.98 -0.31
CA VAL A 52 -19.55 14.87 -0.35
C VAL A 52 -18.85 13.54 -0.05
N MET A 53 -17.66 13.31 -0.61
CA MET A 53 -16.90 12.10 -0.36
C MET A 53 -16.46 12.00 1.11
N LEU A 54 -15.96 13.09 1.69
CA LEU A 54 -15.59 13.15 3.11
C LEU A 54 -16.81 12.92 4.00
N GLY A 55 -17.93 13.57 3.70
CA GLY A 55 -19.19 13.39 4.43
C GLY A 55 -19.68 11.94 4.38
N ALA A 56 -19.52 11.25 3.24
CA ALA A 56 -19.88 9.83 3.12
C ALA A 56 -19.02 8.92 4.02
N VAL A 57 -17.71 9.20 4.11
CA VAL A 57 -16.80 8.46 4.99
C VAL A 57 -17.18 8.67 6.46
N VAL A 58 -17.43 9.92 6.86
CA VAL A 58 -17.88 10.26 8.24
C VAL A 58 -19.21 9.58 8.55
N PHE A 59 -20.18 9.71 7.67
CA PHE A 59 -21.49 9.05 7.82
C PHE A 59 -21.34 7.53 7.99
N GLY A 60 -20.58 6.87 7.13
CA GLY A 60 -20.36 5.42 7.22
C GLY A 60 -19.64 5.01 8.51
N HIS A 61 -18.65 5.79 8.95
CA HIS A 61 -17.95 5.55 10.21
C HIS A 61 -18.88 5.69 11.43
N GLU A 62 -19.75 6.67 11.42
CA GLU A 62 -20.75 6.83 12.50
C GLU A 62 -21.75 5.67 12.51
N GLN A 63 -22.26 5.27 11.35
CA GLN A 63 -23.27 4.21 11.24
C GLN A 63 -22.70 2.82 11.58
N MET A 64 -21.44 2.51 11.25
CA MET A 64 -20.85 1.21 11.59
C MET A 64 -20.67 1.00 13.09
N ARG A 65 -20.76 2.04 13.93
CA ARG A 65 -20.72 1.92 15.40
C ARG A 65 -21.80 0.98 15.93
N ALA A 66 -22.96 0.92 15.28
CA ALA A 66 -24.00 -0.02 15.67
C ALA A 66 -23.52 -1.48 15.61
N ALA A 67 -22.76 -1.84 14.56
CA ALA A 67 -22.15 -3.18 14.46
C ALA A 67 -21.07 -3.39 15.53
N ILE A 68 -20.24 -2.39 15.82
CA ILE A 68 -19.21 -2.48 16.86
C ILE A 68 -19.83 -2.67 18.24
N ASN A 69 -20.91 -1.92 18.56
CA ASN A 69 -21.62 -2.06 19.82
C ASN A 69 -22.22 -3.46 19.98
N ALA A 70 -22.88 -3.97 18.93
CA ALA A 70 -23.41 -5.34 18.95
C ALA A 70 -22.31 -6.41 19.13
N ILE A 71 -21.12 -6.20 18.54
CA ILE A 71 -19.96 -7.08 18.75
C ILE A 71 -19.50 -7.01 20.22
N ASN A 72 -19.43 -5.82 20.82
CA ASN A 72 -19.03 -5.66 22.21
C ASN A 72 -20.03 -6.33 23.16
N GLU A 73 -21.33 -6.16 22.95
CA GLU A 73 -22.37 -6.86 23.70
C GLU A 73 -22.23 -8.39 23.59
N LEU A 74 -21.95 -8.89 22.38
CA LEU A 74 -21.71 -10.34 22.18
C LEU A 74 -20.45 -10.82 22.91
N VAL A 75 -19.40 -10.01 22.94
CA VAL A 75 -18.16 -10.32 23.68
C VAL A 75 -18.42 -10.40 25.17
N GLU A 76 -19.24 -9.52 25.75
CA GLU A 76 -19.63 -9.59 27.17
C GLU A 76 -20.35 -10.90 27.52
N VAL A 77 -21.20 -11.41 26.62
CA VAL A 77 -22.02 -12.59 26.86
C VAL A 77 -21.29 -13.91 26.54
N ALA A 78 -20.50 -13.94 25.48
CA ALA A 78 -19.93 -15.16 24.91
C ALA A 78 -18.44 -15.08 24.59
N GLY A 79 -17.76 -13.99 24.96
CA GLY A 79 -16.33 -13.79 24.72
C GLY A 79 -15.48 -14.80 25.47
N LYS A 80 -14.36 -15.19 24.85
CA LYS A 80 -13.32 -15.95 25.52
C LYS A 80 -12.39 -15.01 26.28
N PRO A 81 -11.67 -15.49 27.33
CA PRO A 81 -10.62 -14.70 27.95
C PRO A 81 -9.63 -14.17 26.90
N GLU A 82 -9.20 -12.93 27.10
CA GLU A 82 -8.16 -12.36 26.24
C GLU A 82 -6.88 -13.16 26.29
N TRP A 83 -6.14 -13.15 25.20
CA TRP A 83 -4.83 -13.79 25.17
C TRP A 83 -3.87 -12.99 26.04
N ASP A 84 -3.08 -13.72 26.85
CA ASP A 84 -1.96 -13.14 27.61
C ASP A 84 -0.78 -12.87 26.66
N TRP A 85 -1.00 -11.88 25.73
CA TRP A 85 0.01 -11.45 24.79
C TRP A 85 0.45 -10.04 25.13
N GLN A 86 1.78 -9.87 25.24
CA GLN A 86 2.39 -8.56 25.37
C GLN A 86 3.32 -8.33 24.17
N PRO A 87 3.36 -7.11 23.62
CA PRO A 87 4.33 -6.80 22.60
C PRO A 87 5.75 -6.97 23.15
N PRO A 88 6.69 -7.55 22.38
CA PRO A 88 8.06 -7.69 22.82
C PRO A 88 8.63 -6.33 23.18
N ALA A 89 9.36 -6.27 24.32
CA ALA A 89 10.02 -5.05 24.75
C ALA A 89 11.04 -4.61 23.69
N LYS A 90 11.15 -3.30 23.49
CA LYS A 90 12.17 -2.75 22.61
C LYS A 90 13.54 -2.91 23.26
N ASP A 91 14.50 -3.36 22.48
CA ASP A 91 15.91 -3.43 22.90
C ASP A 91 16.55 -2.05 22.70
N GLU A 92 16.37 -1.17 23.69
CA GLU A 92 16.89 0.20 23.65
C GLU A 92 18.42 0.26 23.56
N VAL A 93 19.11 -0.75 24.10
CA VAL A 93 20.59 -0.85 24.04
C VAL A 93 21.01 -1.12 22.59
N LEU A 94 20.39 -2.07 21.94
CA LEU A 94 20.66 -2.40 20.54
C LEU A 94 20.26 -1.25 19.62
N ILE A 95 19.14 -0.58 19.87
CA ILE A 95 18.69 0.60 19.11
C ILE A 95 19.73 1.71 19.20
N ALA A 96 20.20 2.04 20.42
CA ALA A 96 21.23 3.04 20.62
C ALA A 96 22.54 2.68 19.91
N ARG A 97 22.94 1.41 19.96
CA ARG A 97 24.16 0.92 19.31
C ARG A 97 24.07 1.02 17.78
N VAL A 98 22.96 0.60 17.18
CA VAL A 98 22.74 0.72 15.73
C VAL A 98 22.71 2.18 15.32
N SER A 99 22.09 3.06 16.10
CA SER A 99 22.05 4.50 15.85
C SER A 99 23.45 5.11 15.87
N GLU A 100 24.26 4.81 16.87
CA GLU A 100 25.65 5.26 16.95
C GLU A 100 26.48 4.85 15.73
N LEU A 101 26.28 3.62 15.24
CA LEU A 101 27.04 3.06 14.12
C LEU A 101 26.61 3.59 12.75
N ALA A 102 25.38 4.06 12.59
CA ALA A 102 24.83 4.27 11.28
C ALA A 102 24.17 5.62 11.02
N GLU A 103 23.64 6.32 12.02
CA GLU A 103 22.73 7.46 11.80
C GLU A 103 23.38 8.58 10.98
N ALA A 104 24.61 8.95 11.26
CA ALA A 104 25.30 10.04 10.56
C ALA A 104 25.53 9.71 9.08
N GLU A 105 26.10 8.53 8.80
CA GLU A 105 26.36 8.10 7.41
C GLU A 105 25.06 7.85 6.64
N LEU A 106 24.03 7.40 7.32
CA LEU A 106 22.72 7.16 6.71
C LEU A 106 22.05 8.48 6.30
N ARG A 107 22.13 9.52 7.14
CA ARG A 107 21.67 10.88 6.79
C ARG A 107 22.40 11.41 5.55
N ASP A 108 23.72 11.21 5.47
CA ASP A 108 24.50 11.65 4.32
C ASP A 108 24.21 10.82 3.06
N ALA A 109 23.98 9.52 3.21
CA ALA A 109 23.57 8.67 2.09
C ALA A 109 22.22 9.12 1.49
N TYR A 110 21.26 9.54 2.32
CA TYR A 110 19.95 10.02 1.86
C TYR A 110 19.92 11.42 1.25
N LYS A 111 21.03 12.17 1.31
CA LYS A 111 21.24 13.41 0.52
C LYS A 111 21.60 13.12 -0.95
N LEU A 112 21.96 11.88 -1.29
CA LEU A 112 22.29 11.48 -2.66
C LEU A 112 21.02 11.28 -3.48
N THR A 113 20.82 12.12 -4.48
CA THR A 113 19.67 12.02 -5.40
C THR A 113 19.75 10.83 -6.33
N GLN A 114 20.99 10.41 -6.71
CA GLN A 114 21.21 9.27 -7.58
C GLN A 114 20.89 7.94 -6.87
N LYS A 115 19.82 7.29 -7.31
CA LYS A 115 19.23 6.10 -6.66
C LYS A 115 20.23 4.93 -6.49
N GLN A 116 20.94 4.57 -7.53
CA GLN A 116 21.87 3.42 -7.49
C GLN A 116 23.01 3.64 -6.49
N LEU A 117 23.61 4.83 -6.50
CA LEU A 117 24.70 5.18 -5.58
C LEU A 117 24.19 5.21 -4.13
N ARG A 118 23.01 5.78 -3.89
CA ARG A 118 22.36 5.77 -2.59
C ARG A 118 22.12 4.34 -2.09
N MET A 119 21.50 3.49 -2.92
CA MET A 119 21.22 2.08 -2.56
C MET A 119 22.49 1.31 -2.25
N GLN A 120 23.55 1.51 -3.02
CA GLN A 120 24.83 0.89 -2.77
C GLN A 120 25.39 1.29 -1.41
N LYS A 121 25.48 2.60 -1.12
CA LYS A 121 26.01 3.12 0.16
C LYS A 121 25.20 2.63 1.36
N VAL A 122 23.87 2.68 1.27
CA VAL A 122 22.99 2.17 2.33
C VAL A 122 23.17 0.66 2.53
N GLY A 123 23.31 -0.09 1.44
CA GLY A 123 23.54 -1.54 1.51
C GLY A 123 24.90 -1.92 2.15
N GLU A 124 25.96 -1.18 1.79
CA GLU A 124 27.30 -1.35 2.40
C GLU A 124 27.31 -0.98 3.90
N LEU A 125 26.65 0.14 4.25
CA LEU A 125 26.52 0.55 5.64
C LEU A 125 25.76 -0.49 6.46
N ARG A 126 24.63 -1.00 5.94
CA ARG A 126 23.84 -2.05 6.61
C ARG A 126 24.67 -3.31 6.87
N LYS A 127 25.49 -3.74 5.93
CA LYS A 127 26.40 -4.88 6.11
C LYS A 127 27.39 -4.63 7.23
N ARG A 128 28.07 -3.48 7.24
CA ARG A 128 29.03 -3.10 8.28
C ARG A 128 28.38 -3.04 9.66
N VAL A 129 27.17 -2.52 9.77
CA VAL A 129 26.43 -2.47 11.04
C VAL A 129 26.15 -3.89 11.57
N ILE A 130 25.65 -4.78 10.69
CA ILE A 130 25.40 -6.18 11.09
C ILE A 130 26.70 -6.86 11.52
N GLU A 131 27.80 -6.67 10.82
CA GLU A 131 29.12 -7.21 11.16
C GLU A 131 29.61 -6.67 12.50
N ALA A 132 29.52 -5.35 12.74
CA ALA A 132 29.96 -4.71 13.98
C ALA A 132 29.14 -5.19 15.20
N VAL A 133 27.83 -5.36 15.04
CA VAL A 133 26.96 -5.90 16.09
C VAL A 133 27.28 -7.39 16.33
N SER A 134 27.51 -8.17 15.26
CA SER A 134 27.86 -9.59 15.38
C SER A 134 29.20 -9.81 16.06
N GLN A 135 30.19 -8.95 15.79
CA GLN A 135 31.52 -9.03 16.44
C GLN A 135 31.48 -8.65 17.93
N ALA A 136 30.58 -7.77 18.32
CA ALA A 136 30.41 -7.37 19.72
C ALA A 136 29.57 -8.36 20.54
N ALA A 137 28.89 -9.28 19.88
CA ALA A 137 28.09 -10.32 20.56
C ALA A 137 28.97 -11.41 21.16
N ALA A 138 28.57 -11.93 22.31
CA ALA A 138 29.28 -13.04 23.00
C ALA A 138 29.20 -14.38 22.26
N SER A 139 28.25 -14.51 21.33
CA SER A 139 28.03 -15.70 20.48
C SER A 139 27.57 -15.26 19.08
N PRO A 140 27.73 -16.12 18.06
CA PRO A 140 27.19 -15.83 16.72
C PRO A 140 25.71 -15.52 16.76
N LEU A 141 25.29 -14.41 16.12
CA LEU A 141 23.89 -14.01 16.06
C LEU A 141 23.06 -15.02 15.27
N SER A 142 21.93 -15.38 15.83
CA SER A 142 20.92 -16.17 15.13
C SER A 142 20.29 -15.38 13.95
N PRO A 143 19.64 -16.05 12.97
CA PRO A 143 18.93 -15.38 11.89
C PRO A 143 17.86 -14.38 12.38
N ASN A 144 17.22 -14.67 13.52
CA ASN A 144 16.21 -13.78 14.11
C ASN A 144 16.84 -12.50 14.69
N GLU A 145 17.97 -12.61 15.36
CA GLU A 145 18.70 -11.45 15.88
C GLU A 145 19.26 -10.58 14.74
N ILE A 146 19.78 -11.19 13.68
CA ILE A 146 20.17 -10.46 12.47
C ILE A 146 18.98 -9.72 11.85
N ASN A 147 17.81 -10.34 11.79
CA ASN A 147 16.60 -9.69 11.29
C ASN A 147 16.14 -8.55 12.22
N HIS A 148 16.33 -8.69 13.53
CA HIS A 148 16.04 -7.63 14.48
C HIS A 148 16.94 -6.40 14.23
N VAL A 149 18.24 -6.58 14.04
CA VAL A 149 19.17 -5.50 13.65
C VAL A 149 18.75 -4.84 12.35
N LYS A 150 18.35 -5.63 11.33
CA LYS A 150 17.85 -5.10 10.05
C LYS A 150 16.59 -4.27 10.21
N ASN A 151 15.67 -4.67 11.08
CA ASN A 151 14.44 -3.93 11.34
C ASN A 151 14.72 -2.59 12.03
N ILE A 152 15.60 -2.58 13.04
CA ILE A 152 16.04 -1.33 13.69
C ILE A 152 16.68 -0.39 12.66
N PHE A 153 17.55 -0.90 11.81
CA PHE A 153 18.18 -0.11 10.75
C PHE A 153 17.13 0.47 9.79
N PHE A 154 16.15 -0.34 9.37
CA PHE A 154 15.06 0.09 8.50
C PHE A 154 14.16 1.17 9.15
N ASP A 155 13.83 1.02 10.41
CA ASP A 155 13.05 2.01 11.16
C ASP A 155 13.80 3.35 11.25
N MET A 156 15.11 3.30 11.41
CA MET A 156 15.96 4.49 11.39
C MET A 156 15.99 5.14 9.99
N GLU A 157 16.11 4.35 8.90
CA GLU A 157 15.98 4.85 7.52
C GLU A 157 14.65 5.59 7.33
N ALA A 158 13.55 4.94 7.71
CA ALA A 158 12.21 5.50 7.58
C ALA A 158 12.07 6.81 8.37
N LYS A 159 12.58 6.87 9.59
CA LYS A 159 12.57 8.07 10.45
C LYS A 159 13.38 9.22 9.84
N ILE A 160 14.58 8.93 9.32
CA ILE A 160 15.44 9.94 8.68
C ILE A 160 14.74 10.56 7.49
N VAL A 161 14.27 9.72 6.55
CA VAL A 161 13.60 10.20 5.32
C VAL A 161 12.32 10.97 5.64
N ARG A 162 11.53 10.49 6.61
CA ARG A 162 10.31 11.19 7.00
C ARG A 162 10.61 12.55 7.63
N ASN A 163 11.59 12.62 8.54
CA ASN A 163 11.94 13.87 9.20
C ASN A 163 12.49 14.91 8.21
N GLN A 164 13.33 14.51 7.25
CA GLN A 164 13.80 15.41 6.19
C GLN A 164 12.61 16.10 5.48
N ILE A 165 11.57 15.33 5.12
CA ILE A 165 10.39 15.91 4.48
C ILE A 165 9.60 16.83 5.42
N LEU A 166 9.47 16.46 6.70
CA LEU A 166 8.76 17.28 7.69
C LEU A 166 9.51 18.59 8.01
N ASP A 167 10.84 18.55 7.96
CA ASP A 167 11.73 19.70 8.17
C ASP A 167 11.82 20.61 6.92
N GLY A 168 11.08 20.26 5.86
CA GLY A 168 11.01 21.05 4.62
C GLY A 168 12.16 20.79 3.63
N GLU A 169 12.98 19.76 3.87
CA GLU A 169 14.00 19.34 2.91
C GLU A 169 13.39 18.69 1.65
N PRO A 170 14.09 18.73 0.52
CA PRO A 170 13.65 18.05 -0.69
C PRO A 170 13.46 16.53 -0.47
N ARG A 171 12.58 15.93 -1.26
CA ARG A 171 12.48 14.46 -1.36
C ARG A 171 13.82 13.86 -1.82
N ILE A 172 14.01 12.58 -1.58
CA ILE A 172 15.25 11.84 -1.92
C ILE A 172 15.65 11.90 -3.41
N ASP A 173 14.75 12.27 -4.29
CA ASP A 173 14.98 12.51 -5.72
C ASP A 173 15.13 14.00 -6.08
N GLY A 174 15.21 14.87 -5.08
CA GLY A 174 15.41 16.31 -5.24
C GLY A 174 14.15 17.14 -5.48
N ARG A 175 12.96 16.51 -5.57
CA ARG A 175 11.68 17.22 -5.75
C ARG A 175 11.19 17.82 -4.43
N ASP A 176 10.36 18.85 -4.55
CA ASP A 176 9.53 19.33 -3.45
C ASP A 176 8.33 18.39 -3.19
N THR A 177 7.47 18.75 -2.24
CA THR A 177 6.29 17.95 -1.88
C THR A 177 5.12 18.08 -2.86
N ARG A 178 5.17 19.00 -3.82
CA ARG A 178 4.10 19.31 -4.78
C ARG A 178 4.42 18.88 -6.21
N THR A 179 5.69 18.80 -6.55
CA THR A 179 6.13 18.44 -7.91
C THR A 179 5.93 16.95 -8.18
N VAL A 180 5.20 16.63 -9.23
CA VAL A 180 5.03 15.26 -9.74
C VAL A 180 6.29 14.81 -10.46
N ARG A 181 6.63 13.51 -10.43
CA ARG A 181 7.71 12.97 -11.26
C ARG A 181 7.45 13.22 -12.74
N PRO A 182 8.48 13.49 -13.56
CA PRO A 182 8.30 13.68 -15.00
C PRO A 182 7.63 12.46 -15.62
N ILE A 183 6.62 12.73 -16.45
CA ILE A 183 5.87 11.70 -17.18
C ILE A 183 6.21 11.83 -18.65
N ALA A 184 6.57 10.72 -19.27
CA ALA A 184 6.76 10.59 -20.71
C ALA A 184 5.99 9.39 -21.24
N ILE A 185 5.33 9.56 -22.39
CA ILE A 185 4.49 8.55 -23.02
C ILE A 185 4.89 8.38 -24.47
N ARG A 186 5.14 7.15 -24.89
CA ARG A 186 5.41 6.77 -26.28
C ARG A 186 4.36 5.79 -26.75
N HIS A 187 3.55 6.17 -27.73
CA HIS A 187 2.53 5.30 -28.33
C HIS A 187 3.08 4.44 -29.46
N GLY A 188 2.39 3.33 -29.74
CA GLY A 188 2.68 2.48 -30.89
C GLY A 188 4.03 1.78 -30.84
N VAL A 189 4.53 1.47 -29.64
CA VAL A 189 5.86 0.83 -29.47
C VAL A 189 5.90 -0.63 -29.91
N LEU A 190 4.74 -1.29 -29.97
CA LEU A 190 4.59 -2.65 -30.46
C LEU A 190 3.75 -2.66 -31.74
N PRO A 191 4.31 -3.12 -32.88
CA PRO A 191 3.65 -2.94 -34.19
C PRO A 191 2.51 -3.91 -34.49
N ARG A 192 2.32 -4.96 -33.67
CA ARG A 192 1.35 -6.05 -33.91
C ARG A 192 0.24 -6.14 -32.89
N THR A 193 0.08 -5.12 -32.07
CA THR A 193 -0.99 -5.02 -31.07
C THR A 193 -2.06 -4.02 -31.54
N HIS A 194 -3.29 -4.12 -31.01
CA HIS A 194 -4.33 -3.12 -31.30
C HIS A 194 -3.98 -1.75 -30.77
N GLY A 195 -3.32 -1.70 -29.60
CA GLY A 195 -2.72 -0.48 -29.06
C GLY A 195 -1.58 -0.83 -28.14
N SER A 196 -0.58 0.06 -28.07
CA SER A 196 0.51 -0.06 -27.11
C SER A 196 1.06 1.29 -26.72
N SER A 197 1.52 1.40 -25.48
CA SER A 197 2.14 2.60 -24.94
C SER A 197 3.23 2.24 -23.95
N LEU A 198 4.39 2.89 -24.07
CA LEU A 198 5.41 2.88 -23.04
C LEU A 198 5.21 4.11 -22.16
N PHE A 199 4.74 3.90 -20.95
CA PHE A 199 4.55 4.93 -19.94
C PHE A 199 5.77 4.98 -19.04
N THR A 200 6.37 6.15 -18.88
CA THR A 200 7.51 6.38 -17.99
C THR A 200 7.18 7.47 -17.00
N ARG A 201 7.37 7.19 -15.70
CA ARG A 201 7.25 8.15 -14.61
C ARG A 201 8.54 8.16 -13.79
N GLY A 202 9.38 9.14 -14.04
CA GLY A 202 10.74 9.16 -13.47
C GLY A 202 11.54 7.95 -13.94
N GLU A 203 11.92 7.09 -13.02
CA GLU A 203 12.70 5.86 -13.30
C GLU A 203 11.82 4.61 -13.47
N THR A 204 10.50 4.73 -13.30
CA THR A 204 9.57 3.59 -13.41
C THR A 204 8.93 3.57 -14.79
N GLN A 205 8.88 2.39 -15.40
CA GLN A 205 8.25 2.19 -16.71
C GLN A 205 7.18 1.12 -16.64
N ALA A 206 6.12 1.31 -17.44
CA ALA A 206 5.12 0.30 -17.70
C ALA A 206 4.89 0.19 -19.22
N LEU A 207 4.96 -1.02 -19.75
CA LEU A 207 4.53 -1.31 -21.11
C LEU A 207 3.07 -1.73 -21.06
N VAL A 208 2.21 -0.86 -21.56
CA VAL A 208 0.76 -1.05 -21.60
C VAL A 208 0.35 -1.52 -22.98
N VAL A 209 -0.47 -2.57 -23.05
CA VAL A 209 -0.97 -3.13 -24.30
C VAL A 209 -2.49 -3.20 -24.22
N ALA A 210 -3.16 -2.71 -25.26
CA ALA A 210 -4.59 -2.83 -25.41
C ALA A 210 -4.93 -3.90 -26.44
N THR A 211 -5.88 -4.75 -26.10
CA THR A 211 -6.45 -5.77 -27.00
C THR A 211 -7.95 -5.56 -27.07
N LEU A 212 -8.47 -5.36 -28.28
CA LEU A 212 -9.90 -5.24 -28.51
C LEU A 212 -10.48 -6.62 -28.83
N GLY A 213 -11.55 -6.98 -28.15
CA GLY A 213 -12.29 -8.20 -28.34
C GLY A 213 -13.70 -7.97 -28.88
N THR A 214 -14.42 -9.05 -29.08
CA THR A 214 -15.85 -9.06 -29.46
C THR A 214 -16.70 -9.32 -28.22
N GLY A 215 -18.05 -9.21 -28.35
CA GLY A 215 -18.95 -9.55 -27.24
C GLY A 215 -18.88 -11.03 -26.78
N ARG A 216 -18.20 -11.91 -27.55
CA ARG A 216 -17.93 -13.28 -27.11
C ARG A 216 -16.75 -13.42 -26.18
N ASP A 217 -15.89 -12.39 -26.13
CA ASP A 217 -14.69 -12.35 -25.31
C ASP A 217 -14.95 -11.73 -23.92
N GLU A 218 -16.21 -11.31 -23.65
CA GLU A 218 -16.62 -10.78 -22.36
C GLU A 218 -16.45 -11.83 -21.26
N GLN A 219 -15.95 -11.41 -20.11
CA GLN A 219 -15.84 -12.26 -18.92
C GLN A 219 -17.24 -12.52 -18.36
N ILE A 220 -17.57 -13.79 -18.17
CA ILE A 220 -18.79 -14.20 -17.47
C ILE A 220 -18.46 -14.34 -15.99
N ILE A 221 -19.18 -13.60 -15.15
CA ILE A 221 -19.09 -13.65 -13.70
C ILE A 221 -20.36 -14.33 -13.18
N ASP A 222 -20.19 -15.55 -12.70
CA ASP A 222 -21.26 -16.30 -12.03
C ASP A 222 -21.10 -16.12 -10.52
N ALA A 223 -21.97 -15.29 -9.93
CA ALA A 223 -21.91 -14.89 -8.53
C ALA A 223 -23.24 -15.22 -7.83
N LEU A 224 -23.24 -15.12 -6.48
CA LEU A 224 -24.43 -15.36 -5.67
C LEU A 224 -25.60 -14.41 -6.05
N GLN A 225 -25.29 -13.23 -6.57
CA GLN A 225 -26.26 -12.22 -7.03
C GLN A 225 -26.80 -12.50 -8.44
N GLY A 226 -26.31 -13.54 -9.10
CA GLY A 226 -26.65 -13.90 -10.47
C GLY A 226 -25.47 -13.78 -11.45
N GLU A 227 -25.71 -14.17 -12.70
CA GLU A 227 -24.73 -14.05 -13.78
C GLU A 227 -24.65 -12.59 -14.27
N SER A 228 -23.46 -12.08 -14.42
CA SER A 228 -23.16 -10.80 -15.06
C SER A 228 -22.01 -10.93 -16.05
N ARG A 229 -21.83 -9.91 -16.91
CA ARG A 229 -20.77 -9.90 -17.91
C ARG A 229 -19.94 -8.63 -17.76
N ASP A 230 -18.62 -8.80 -17.72
CA ASP A 230 -17.68 -7.70 -17.68
C ASP A 230 -16.94 -7.58 -19.02
N ARG A 231 -16.94 -6.36 -19.57
CA ARG A 231 -16.30 -6.04 -20.85
C ARG A 231 -14.87 -5.57 -20.70
N PHE A 232 -14.48 -5.16 -19.50
CA PHE A 232 -13.15 -4.65 -19.22
C PHE A 232 -12.36 -5.63 -18.36
N MET A 233 -11.19 -6.01 -18.84
CA MET A 233 -10.26 -6.87 -18.10
C MET A 233 -8.91 -6.17 -18.00
N LEU A 234 -8.37 -6.06 -16.80
CA LEU A 234 -7.03 -5.56 -16.55
C LEU A 234 -6.11 -6.70 -16.09
N HIS A 235 -5.05 -6.92 -16.85
CA HIS A 235 -4.00 -7.85 -16.48
C HIS A 235 -2.74 -7.05 -16.10
N TYR A 236 -2.23 -7.29 -14.90
CA TYR A 236 -1.00 -6.68 -14.41
C TYR A 236 0.06 -7.76 -14.23
N ASN A 237 1.23 -7.54 -14.83
CA ASN A 237 2.38 -8.44 -14.71
C ASN A 237 3.57 -7.67 -14.15
N MET A 238 4.22 -8.24 -13.12
CA MET A 238 5.44 -7.72 -12.51
C MET A 238 6.47 -8.84 -12.38
N PRO A 239 7.09 -9.24 -13.48
CA PRO A 239 8.08 -10.30 -13.46
C PRO A 239 9.32 -9.88 -12.65
N PRO A 240 10.14 -10.83 -12.16
CA PRO A 240 11.30 -10.54 -11.31
C PRO A 240 12.27 -9.52 -11.92
N TYR A 241 12.47 -9.54 -13.22
CA TYR A 241 13.35 -8.57 -13.88
C TYR A 241 12.87 -7.11 -13.78
N ALA A 242 11.60 -6.86 -13.50
CA ALA A 242 11.07 -5.51 -13.26
C ALA A 242 11.66 -4.85 -12.00
N THR A 243 12.14 -5.65 -11.07
CA THR A 243 12.86 -5.21 -9.85
C THR A 243 14.35 -5.50 -9.89
N GLY A 244 14.89 -5.94 -11.03
CA GLY A 244 16.30 -6.29 -11.20
C GLY A 244 16.66 -7.64 -10.58
N GLU A 245 15.68 -8.50 -10.33
CA GLU A 245 15.88 -9.83 -9.76
C GLU A 245 15.89 -10.90 -10.83
N ALA A 246 16.70 -11.94 -10.63
CA ALA A 246 16.61 -13.18 -11.39
C ALA A 246 15.55 -14.10 -10.74
N GLY A 247 14.63 -14.61 -11.53
CA GLY A 247 13.58 -15.47 -11.01
C GLY A 247 12.69 -16.07 -12.09
N ARG A 248 11.85 -17.01 -11.69
CA ARG A 248 10.90 -17.69 -12.60
C ARG A 248 9.79 -16.72 -13.01
N VAL A 249 9.60 -16.57 -14.32
CA VAL A 249 8.45 -15.89 -14.92
C VAL A 249 7.35 -16.94 -15.16
N GLY A 250 6.14 -16.63 -14.80
CA GLY A 250 5.01 -17.58 -14.96
C GLY A 250 3.76 -17.12 -14.26
N THR A 251 3.19 -17.95 -13.38
CA THR A 251 1.92 -17.70 -12.70
C THR A 251 1.92 -16.39 -11.91
N PRO A 252 0.82 -15.59 -11.97
CA PRO A 252 0.67 -14.36 -11.20
C PRO A 252 0.86 -14.60 -9.70
N LYS A 253 1.55 -13.68 -9.05
CA LYS A 253 1.76 -13.67 -7.60
C LYS A 253 0.76 -12.73 -6.93
N ARG A 254 0.74 -12.69 -5.60
CA ARG A 254 -0.16 -11.83 -4.81
C ARG A 254 -0.21 -10.37 -5.27
N ARG A 255 0.93 -9.78 -5.59
CA ARG A 255 1.00 -8.39 -6.07
C ARG A 255 0.25 -8.20 -7.38
N GLU A 256 0.40 -9.12 -8.30
CA GLU A 256 -0.23 -9.06 -9.62
C GLU A 256 -1.74 -9.29 -9.53
N ILE A 257 -2.18 -10.16 -8.61
CA ILE A 257 -3.61 -10.39 -8.35
C ILE A 257 -4.25 -9.20 -7.63
N GLY A 258 -3.52 -8.55 -6.71
CA GLY A 258 -4.01 -7.41 -5.96
C GLY A 258 -4.12 -6.10 -6.76
N HIS A 259 -3.43 -5.99 -7.88
CA HIS A 259 -3.53 -4.86 -8.80
C HIS A 259 -4.63 -5.04 -9.83
#